data_ae70de8a9852ddf7be9a054f134eac6a
#
_entry.id   ae70de8a9852ddf7be9a054f134eac6a
#
_cell.length_a   1.000
_cell.length_b   1.000
_cell.length_c   1.000
_cell.angle_alpha   90.00
_cell.angle_beta   90.00
_cell.angle_gamma   90.00
#
_symmetry.space_group_name_H-M   'P 1'
#
loop_
_entity.id
_entity.type
_entity.pdbx_description
1 polymer ?
#
loop_
_entity_poly.entity_id
_entity_poly.type
_entity_poly.pdbx_seq_one_letter_code
_entity_poly.pdbx_strand_id
1 'polypeptide(L)'
;MSFEQQLISWRRELHQNPELSLQEVATTARIRDWLQSGGLTLLPFDLKTGLVAEVGSGDKVIALRADIDALPIEEATGLPYRSQNEGVMHACGHDIHTSVMLGAALLLKEREAELPGRVGILFQPAEENFGGAKTLIRAGALEDVSAIFGMHNEPGLPVGEFATRGGAFYANVDRFVFKVTGKGAHAARPHEGKDAILLASQLVTVLQSVASREVNTLDSVVLSVTRIQGGNTWNVLPESVELEGTLRTHSSEVQQRVKARVSEIAAGFASAFGAQIDVFWYAGPTALVNDARWADFASDVAAQAGYRTHHADLHLGGEDFAVYLQHIPGAFVSIGSASEYGLHHPAFNPDERLIAPAAHYFAQLAEQALQHI
;
A
#
# COMPACT_ATOMS: atom_id res chain seq x y z
N MET A 1 18.98 5.38 27.83
CA MET A 1 18.59 5.77 26.45
C MET A 1 17.28 6.50 26.59
N SER A 2 17.08 7.65 25.94
CA SER A 2 15.76 8.30 25.94
C SER A 2 14.75 7.49 25.11
N PHE A 3 13.45 7.73 25.29
CA PHE A 3 12.40 7.11 24.49
C PHE A 3 12.63 7.31 22.99
N GLU A 4 12.87 8.53 22.55
CA GLU A 4 13.18 8.86 21.16
C GLU A 4 14.40 8.08 20.63
N GLN A 5 15.50 8.05 21.39
CA GLN A 5 16.71 7.31 21.01
C GLN A 5 16.45 5.80 20.87
N GLN A 6 15.57 5.25 21.70
CA GLN A 6 15.18 3.85 21.61
C GLN A 6 14.43 3.56 20.31
N LEU A 7 13.44 4.38 19.96
CA LEU A 7 12.67 4.22 18.71
C LEU A 7 13.55 4.34 17.47
N ILE A 8 14.45 5.34 17.46
CA ILE A 8 15.43 5.50 16.37
C ILE A 8 16.36 4.28 16.28
N SER A 9 16.80 3.73 17.43
CA SER A 9 17.63 2.53 17.44
C SER A 9 16.90 1.32 16.82
N TRP A 10 15.63 1.14 17.17
CA TRP A 10 14.81 0.05 16.61
C TRP A 10 14.57 0.24 15.10
N ARG A 11 14.25 1.47 14.68
CA ARG A 11 14.12 1.80 13.26
C ARG A 11 15.38 1.43 12.48
N ARG A 12 16.55 1.81 12.98
CA ARG A 12 17.84 1.53 12.33
C ARG A 12 18.17 0.05 12.31
N GLU A 13 17.80 -0.70 13.34
CA GLU A 13 17.96 -2.16 13.38
C GLU A 13 17.05 -2.84 12.36
N LEU A 14 15.81 -2.41 12.20
CA LEU A 14 14.91 -2.87 11.14
C LEU A 14 15.48 -2.53 9.76
N HIS A 15 15.92 -1.30 9.56
CA HIS A 15 16.49 -0.83 8.29
C HIS A 15 17.74 -1.61 7.86
N GLN A 16 18.58 -2.00 8.81
CA GLN A 16 19.76 -2.82 8.55
C GLN A 16 19.43 -4.28 8.18
N ASN A 17 18.26 -4.77 8.57
CA ASN A 17 17.89 -6.17 8.40
C ASN A 17 16.51 -6.31 7.72
N PRO A 18 16.30 -5.70 6.55
CA PRO A 18 15.02 -5.73 5.86
C PRO A 18 14.72 -7.14 5.33
N GLU A 19 13.46 -7.54 5.39
CA GLU A 19 12.99 -8.81 4.85
C GLU A 19 11.82 -8.57 3.88
N LEU A 20 11.78 -9.35 2.79
CA LEU A 20 10.74 -9.26 1.77
C LEU A 20 9.39 -9.77 2.29
N SER A 21 8.32 -9.36 1.61
CA SER A 21 6.94 -9.82 1.87
C SER A 21 6.86 -11.33 2.05
N LEU A 22 6.19 -11.80 3.12
CA LEU A 22 6.04 -13.19 3.57
C LEU A 22 7.33 -13.89 4.01
N GLN A 23 8.42 -13.15 4.15
CA GLN A 23 9.72 -13.64 4.63
C GLN A 23 10.19 -12.90 5.90
N GLU A 24 9.35 -12.06 6.50
CA GLU A 24 9.63 -11.17 7.64
C GLU A 24 9.75 -11.95 8.98
N VAL A 25 10.52 -13.06 8.98
CA VAL A 25 10.64 -13.97 10.13
C VAL A 25 11.45 -13.34 11.25
N ALA A 26 12.64 -12.81 10.93
CA ALA A 26 13.50 -12.16 11.91
C ALA A 26 12.95 -10.81 12.35
N THR A 27 12.32 -10.06 11.44
CA THR A 27 11.59 -8.83 11.74
C THR A 27 10.48 -9.09 12.76
N THR A 28 9.64 -10.10 12.52
CA THR A 28 8.58 -10.52 13.44
C THR A 28 9.14 -10.92 14.82
N ALA A 29 10.26 -11.65 14.85
CA ALA A 29 10.89 -12.05 16.10
C ALA A 29 11.41 -10.83 16.89
N ARG A 30 12.07 -9.87 16.24
CA ARG A 30 12.52 -8.62 16.89
C ARG A 30 11.37 -7.82 17.49
N ILE A 31 10.31 -7.61 16.70
CA ILE A 31 9.11 -6.88 17.16
C ILE A 31 8.51 -7.60 18.37
N ARG A 32 8.40 -8.93 18.34
CA ARG A 32 7.93 -9.75 19.46
C ARG A 32 8.75 -9.51 20.71
N ASP A 33 10.09 -9.60 20.60
CA ASP A 33 11.00 -9.45 21.73
C ASP A 33 10.91 -8.05 22.35
N TRP A 34 10.82 -7.00 21.54
CA TRP A 34 10.67 -5.63 22.02
C TRP A 34 9.35 -5.39 22.73
N LEU A 35 8.24 -5.90 22.18
CA LEU A 35 6.91 -5.77 22.79
C LEU A 35 6.82 -6.55 24.11
N GLN A 36 7.34 -7.79 24.15
CA GLN A 36 7.36 -8.59 25.38
C GLN A 36 8.25 -7.94 26.46
N SER A 37 9.40 -7.40 26.08
CA SER A 37 10.28 -6.65 26.98
C SER A 37 9.59 -5.38 27.54
N GLY A 38 8.69 -4.78 26.74
CA GLY A 38 7.83 -3.66 27.16
C GLY A 38 6.60 -4.10 27.96
N GLY A 39 6.40 -5.40 28.22
CA GLY A 39 5.31 -5.94 29.03
C GLY A 39 3.97 -6.03 28.28
N LEU A 40 3.97 -5.96 26.93
CA LEU A 40 2.75 -6.08 26.15
C LEU A 40 2.32 -7.55 25.98
N THR A 41 1.00 -7.75 25.90
CA THR A 41 0.40 -9.05 25.61
C THR A 41 0.39 -9.29 24.11
N LEU A 42 0.83 -10.48 23.67
CA LEU A 42 0.73 -10.90 22.27
C LEU A 42 -0.48 -11.82 22.10
N LEU A 43 -1.30 -11.53 21.09
CA LEU A 43 -2.45 -12.37 20.78
C LEU A 43 -2.01 -13.62 20.01
N PRO A 44 -2.59 -14.80 20.33
CA PRO A 44 -2.12 -16.10 19.81
C PRO A 44 -2.68 -16.41 18.40
N PHE A 45 -2.53 -15.49 17.45
CA PHE A 45 -2.90 -15.74 16.06
C PHE A 45 -1.89 -16.65 15.36
N ASP A 46 -2.39 -17.58 14.55
CA ASP A 46 -1.56 -18.46 13.71
C ASP A 46 -1.09 -17.70 12.46
N LEU A 47 -0.01 -16.95 12.63
CA LEU A 47 0.63 -16.16 11.58
C LEU A 47 2.04 -16.66 11.31
N LYS A 48 2.35 -16.87 10.03
CA LYS A 48 3.72 -17.25 9.63
C LYS A 48 4.71 -16.09 9.91
N THR A 49 4.31 -14.86 9.55
CA THR A 49 5.02 -13.62 9.80
C THR A 49 4.02 -12.54 10.20
N GLY A 50 4.50 -11.50 10.89
CA GLY A 50 3.65 -10.51 11.53
C GLY A 50 3.12 -11.00 12.87
N LEU A 51 2.51 -10.12 13.62
CA LEU A 51 1.90 -10.40 14.93
C LEU A 51 0.91 -9.32 15.33
N VAL A 52 0.11 -9.60 16.36
CA VAL A 52 -0.78 -8.62 16.98
C VAL A 52 -0.46 -8.56 18.48
N ALA A 53 -0.22 -7.35 18.97
CA ALA A 53 -0.13 -7.06 20.38
C ALA A 53 -1.42 -6.41 20.87
N GLU A 54 -1.70 -6.51 22.17
CA GLU A 54 -2.85 -5.89 22.78
C GLU A 54 -2.45 -5.21 24.11
N VAL A 55 -3.08 -4.08 24.40
CA VAL A 55 -2.93 -3.35 25.63
C VAL A 55 -4.29 -2.83 26.11
N GLY A 56 -4.52 -2.84 27.44
CA GLY A 56 -5.77 -2.43 28.05
C GLY A 56 -6.71 -3.62 28.34
N SER A 57 -7.94 -3.30 28.77
CA SER A 57 -8.97 -4.27 29.13
C SER A 57 -10.36 -3.70 28.90
N GLY A 58 -11.37 -4.57 28.76
CA GLY A 58 -12.77 -4.17 28.53
C GLY A 58 -13.27 -4.52 27.12
N ASP A 59 -14.51 -4.12 26.83
CA ASP A 59 -15.23 -4.55 25.63
C ASP A 59 -15.04 -3.61 24.43
N LYS A 60 -14.62 -2.38 24.66
CA LYS A 60 -14.31 -1.42 23.61
C LYS A 60 -12.95 -1.74 22.99
N VAL A 61 -12.88 -1.87 21.68
CA VAL A 61 -11.63 -2.22 20.99
C VAL A 61 -11.42 -1.32 19.79
N ILE A 62 -10.23 -0.77 19.68
CA ILE A 62 -9.73 -0.14 18.44
C ILE A 62 -8.41 -0.80 18.01
N ALA A 63 -8.03 -0.61 16.77
CA ALA A 63 -6.77 -1.12 16.26
C ALA A 63 -5.88 -0.02 15.67
N LEU A 64 -4.57 -0.19 15.84
CA LEU A 64 -3.50 0.53 15.14
C LEU A 64 -2.77 -0.45 14.23
N ARG A 65 -2.32 -0.02 13.05
CA ARG A 65 -1.62 -0.89 12.10
C ARG A 65 -0.30 -0.27 11.64
N ALA A 66 0.75 -1.08 11.62
CA ALA A 66 1.96 -0.86 10.83
C ALA A 66 2.22 -2.05 9.93
N ASP A 67 2.67 -1.80 8.72
CA ASP A 67 3.31 -2.77 7.83
C ASP A 67 4.77 -3.00 8.25
N ILE A 68 5.36 -4.17 7.86
CA ILE A 68 6.70 -4.55 8.33
C ILE A 68 7.63 -5.09 7.23
N ASP A 69 7.15 -5.25 6.00
CA ASP A 69 7.92 -5.82 4.89
C ASP A 69 8.78 -4.77 4.17
N ALA A 70 9.73 -5.25 3.38
CA ALA A 70 10.67 -4.47 2.60
C ALA A 70 10.59 -4.83 1.11
N LEU A 71 11.33 -4.10 0.28
CA LEU A 71 11.31 -4.18 -1.18
C LEU A 71 12.60 -4.79 -1.74
N PRO A 72 12.52 -5.47 -2.91
CA PRO A 72 13.68 -6.00 -3.64
C PRO A 72 14.43 -4.87 -4.38
N ILE A 73 15.05 -3.96 -3.62
CA ILE A 73 15.77 -2.79 -4.10
C ILE A 73 17.16 -2.78 -3.46
N GLU A 74 18.20 -2.59 -4.28
CA GLU A 74 19.56 -2.38 -3.79
C GLU A 74 19.70 -0.96 -3.23
N GLU A 75 20.08 -0.85 -1.96
CA GLU A 75 20.16 0.44 -1.28
C GLU A 75 21.38 1.26 -1.71
N ALA A 76 21.15 2.53 -2.04
CA ALA A 76 22.17 3.49 -2.44
C ALA A 76 22.25 4.75 -1.55
N THR A 77 21.76 4.68 -0.30
CA THR A 77 21.73 5.82 0.62
C THR A 77 23.12 6.21 1.16
N GLY A 78 24.04 5.28 1.27
CA GLY A 78 25.35 5.48 1.92
C GLY A 78 25.28 5.65 3.43
N LEU A 79 24.17 5.38 4.07
CA LEU A 79 23.96 5.51 5.51
C LEU A 79 24.81 4.50 6.31
N PRO A 80 25.26 4.87 7.52
CA PRO A 80 26.02 3.94 8.38
C PRO A 80 25.20 2.75 8.86
N TYR A 81 23.88 2.85 8.80
CA TYR A 81 22.92 1.78 9.11
C TYR A 81 22.16 1.29 7.88
N ARG A 82 22.77 1.37 6.69
CA ARG A 82 22.20 0.81 5.45
C ARG A 82 21.93 -0.66 5.58
N SER A 83 21.05 -1.17 4.72
CA SER A 83 20.74 -2.60 4.62
C SER A 83 21.99 -3.47 4.57
N GLN A 84 21.97 -4.57 5.30
CA GLN A 84 22.99 -5.63 5.27
C GLN A 84 22.54 -6.82 4.41
N ASN A 85 21.29 -6.79 3.91
CA ASN A 85 20.71 -7.78 3.01
C ASN A 85 20.80 -7.27 1.57
N GLU A 86 21.74 -7.82 0.80
CA GLU A 86 21.96 -7.43 -0.60
C GLU A 86 20.66 -7.51 -1.42
N GLY A 87 20.37 -6.48 -2.18
CA GLY A 87 19.16 -6.39 -3.01
C GLY A 87 17.85 -6.18 -2.26
N VAL A 88 17.88 -5.89 -0.95
CA VAL A 88 16.66 -5.65 -0.15
C VAL A 88 16.79 -4.37 0.65
N MET A 89 15.76 -3.53 0.65
CA MET A 89 15.75 -2.23 1.34
C MET A 89 14.35 -1.88 1.86
N HIS A 90 14.26 -1.25 3.03
CA HIS A 90 13.06 -0.51 3.44
C HIS A 90 12.93 0.81 2.66
N ALA A 91 12.56 0.71 1.38
CA ALA A 91 12.43 1.86 0.48
C ALA A 91 11.01 2.49 0.50
N CYS A 92 10.09 1.96 1.31
CA CYS A 92 8.75 2.51 1.54
C CYS A 92 8.59 3.14 2.94
N GLY A 93 9.52 2.85 3.87
CA GLY A 93 9.51 3.41 5.22
C GLY A 93 8.72 2.59 6.23
N HIS A 94 8.48 1.30 5.97
CA HIS A 94 7.78 0.41 6.91
C HIS A 94 8.57 0.19 8.22
N ASP A 95 9.87 0.38 8.20
CA ASP A 95 10.72 0.48 9.41
C ASP A 95 10.36 1.69 10.30
N ILE A 96 9.97 2.82 9.68
CA ILE A 96 9.43 4.00 10.37
C ILE A 96 8.05 3.68 10.96
N HIS A 97 7.13 3.12 10.14
CA HIS A 97 5.77 2.79 10.58
C HIS A 97 5.79 1.81 11.76
N THR A 98 6.60 0.76 11.66
CA THR A 98 6.83 -0.21 12.73
C THR A 98 7.33 0.47 14.01
N SER A 99 8.33 1.35 13.90
CA SER A 99 8.91 2.04 15.06
C SER A 99 7.93 3.01 15.71
N VAL A 100 7.10 3.68 14.93
CA VAL A 100 6.00 4.53 15.43
C VAL A 100 5.01 3.72 16.25
N MET A 101 4.55 2.57 15.71
CA MET A 101 3.55 1.75 16.41
C MET A 101 4.13 1.01 17.61
N LEU A 102 5.42 0.63 17.59
CA LEU A 102 6.11 0.17 18.79
C LEU A 102 6.14 1.23 19.88
N GLY A 103 6.44 2.48 19.50
CA GLY A 103 6.43 3.60 20.43
C GLY A 103 5.03 3.86 21.01
N ALA A 104 4.00 3.89 20.17
CA ALA A 104 2.61 4.04 20.61
C ALA A 104 2.20 2.92 21.57
N ALA A 105 2.58 1.67 21.28
CA ALA A 105 2.32 0.52 22.13
C ALA A 105 2.93 0.68 23.54
N LEU A 106 4.17 1.15 23.64
CA LEU A 106 4.81 1.39 24.94
C LEU A 106 4.14 2.52 25.72
N LEU A 107 3.82 3.64 25.06
CA LEU A 107 3.13 4.77 25.69
C LEU A 107 1.76 4.37 26.23
N LEU A 108 1.01 3.58 25.45
CA LEU A 108 -0.27 3.02 25.90
C LEU A 108 -0.09 2.06 27.07
N LYS A 109 0.98 1.24 27.06
CA LYS A 109 1.29 0.32 28.16
C LYS A 109 1.59 1.03 29.48
N GLU A 110 2.32 2.15 29.42
CA GLU A 110 2.59 2.98 30.61
C GLU A 110 1.29 3.48 31.28
N ARG A 111 0.22 3.66 30.50
CA ARG A 111 -1.08 4.18 30.94
C ARG A 111 -2.20 3.13 30.85
N GLU A 112 -1.86 1.86 30.77
CA GLU A 112 -2.80 0.76 30.56
C GLU A 112 -4.01 0.76 31.53
N ALA A 113 -3.75 1.08 32.82
CA ALA A 113 -4.80 1.11 33.81
C ALA A 113 -5.82 2.26 33.64
N GLU A 114 -5.49 3.27 32.83
CA GLU A 114 -6.34 4.43 32.54
C GLU A 114 -7.15 4.24 31.25
N LEU A 115 -6.85 3.22 30.44
CA LEU A 115 -7.51 2.99 29.16
C LEU A 115 -8.95 2.52 29.36
N PRO A 116 -9.94 3.16 28.70
CA PRO A 116 -11.35 2.77 28.82
C PRO A 116 -11.72 1.55 27.95
N GLY A 117 -10.74 0.83 27.41
CA GLY A 117 -10.91 -0.31 26.54
C GLY A 117 -9.56 -0.93 26.13
N ARG A 118 -9.55 -1.69 25.05
CA ARG A 118 -8.38 -2.37 24.51
C ARG A 118 -7.90 -1.73 23.19
N VAL A 119 -6.58 -1.70 23.00
CA VAL A 119 -5.96 -1.31 21.75
C VAL A 119 -5.19 -2.50 21.18
N GLY A 120 -5.63 -3.01 20.04
CA GLY A 120 -4.90 -3.97 19.23
C GLY A 120 -3.85 -3.26 18.38
N ILE A 121 -2.61 -3.71 18.37
CA ILE A 121 -1.55 -3.17 17.52
C ILE A 121 -1.13 -4.25 16.54
N LEU A 122 -1.47 -4.05 15.27
CA LEU A 122 -1.26 -4.97 14.17
C LEU A 122 0.08 -4.67 13.49
N PHE A 123 1.05 -5.58 13.59
CA PHE A 123 2.28 -5.55 12.82
C PHE A 123 2.09 -6.47 11.61
N GLN A 124 1.70 -5.88 10.50
CA GLN A 124 1.21 -6.57 9.32
C GLN A 124 2.35 -6.89 8.35
N PRO A 125 2.53 -8.16 7.94
CA PRO A 125 3.45 -8.52 6.87
C PRO A 125 2.89 -8.18 5.49
N ALA A 126 3.73 -8.24 4.45
CA ALA A 126 3.33 -8.39 3.05
C ALA A 126 2.35 -7.34 2.54
N GLU A 127 2.56 -6.06 2.88
CA GLU A 127 1.80 -4.95 2.28
C GLU A 127 2.12 -4.83 0.79
N GLU A 128 3.40 -4.86 0.41
CA GLU A 128 3.90 -4.62 -0.95
C GLU A 128 3.44 -5.67 -1.98
N ASN A 129 2.94 -6.82 -1.53
CA ASN A 129 2.29 -7.80 -2.38
C ASN A 129 0.77 -7.88 -2.18
N PHE A 130 0.18 -6.96 -1.39
CA PHE A 130 -1.25 -6.82 -1.12
C PHE A 130 -1.91 -8.04 -0.48
N GLY A 131 -1.17 -8.81 0.29
CA GLY A 131 -1.64 -10.05 0.92
C GLY A 131 -1.79 -10.00 2.43
N GLY A 132 -1.11 -9.06 3.08
CA GLY A 132 -0.94 -9.01 4.52
C GLY A 132 -2.22 -8.71 5.28
N ALA A 133 -2.95 -7.68 4.89
CA ALA A 133 -4.23 -7.33 5.52
C ALA A 133 -5.23 -8.49 5.49
N LYS A 134 -5.36 -9.17 4.34
CA LYS A 134 -6.22 -10.36 4.21
C LYS A 134 -5.81 -11.50 5.13
N THR A 135 -4.49 -11.66 5.35
CA THR A 135 -3.96 -12.69 6.24
C THR A 135 -4.34 -12.43 7.69
N LEU A 136 -4.16 -11.19 8.16
CA LEU A 136 -4.57 -10.79 9.52
C LEU A 136 -6.08 -10.88 9.75
N ILE A 137 -6.89 -10.45 8.77
CA ILE A 137 -8.35 -10.56 8.86
C ILE A 137 -8.78 -12.02 8.97
N ARG A 138 -8.22 -12.92 8.15
CA ARG A 138 -8.51 -14.37 8.22
C ARG A 138 -8.09 -15.00 9.54
N ALA A 139 -7.06 -14.48 10.18
CA ALA A 139 -6.62 -14.92 11.50
C ALA A 139 -7.52 -14.40 12.64
N GLY A 140 -8.48 -13.52 12.36
CA GLY A 140 -9.40 -12.97 13.36
C GLY A 140 -8.95 -11.64 13.98
N ALA A 141 -7.95 -10.96 13.41
CA ALA A 141 -7.38 -9.74 14.00
C ALA A 141 -8.34 -8.54 14.05
N LEU A 142 -9.51 -8.62 13.41
CA LEU A 142 -10.57 -7.60 13.48
C LEU A 142 -11.76 -8.00 14.36
N GLU A 143 -11.72 -9.16 15.01
CA GLU A 143 -12.81 -9.56 15.92
C GLU A 143 -12.93 -8.52 17.05
N ASP A 144 -14.16 -8.04 17.27
CA ASP A 144 -14.52 -6.98 18.24
C ASP A 144 -13.93 -5.58 17.98
N VAL A 145 -13.14 -5.38 16.93
CA VAL A 145 -12.56 -4.07 16.60
C VAL A 145 -13.60 -3.13 16.01
N SER A 146 -13.81 -1.98 16.67
CA SER A 146 -14.81 -0.97 16.29
C SER A 146 -14.26 0.07 15.28
N ALA A 147 -12.96 0.35 15.32
CA ALA A 147 -12.29 1.26 14.38
C ALA A 147 -10.80 0.91 14.25
N ILE A 148 -10.21 1.24 13.09
CA ILE A 148 -8.79 1.00 12.82
C ILE A 148 -8.12 2.24 12.25
N PHE A 149 -6.85 2.46 12.66
CA PHE A 149 -6.02 3.56 12.19
C PHE A 149 -4.66 3.06 11.73
N GLY A 150 -4.15 3.68 10.68
CA GLY A 150 -2.81 3.44 10.14
C GLY A 150 -2.22 4.69 9.52
N MET A 151 -0.94 4.64 9.18
CA MET A 151 -0.25 5.76 8.55
C MET A 151 0.61 5.32 7.38
N HIS A 152 0.88 6.29 6.50
CA HIS A 152 2.05 6.24 5.63
C HIS A 152 2.94 7.47 5.86
N ASN A 153 4.24 7.29 5.84
CA ASN A 153 5.17 8.40 5.79
C ASN A 153 5.12 9.09 4.42
N GLU A 154 5.06 10.41 4.39
CA GLU A 154 4.94 11.18 3.15
C GLU A 154 6.21 12.00 2.88
N PRO A 155 7.05 11.58 1.91
CA PRO A 155 8.30 12.25 1.59
C PRO A 155 8.15 13.72 1.21
N GLY A 156 7.06 14.07 0.54
CA GLY A 156 6.77 15.42 0.07
C GLY A 156 6.31 16.40 1.14
N LEU A 157 5.98 15.92 2.35
CA LEU A 157 5.57 16.75 3.47
C LEU A 157 6.74 16.94 4.46
N PRO A 158 6.95 18.16 4.97
CA PRO A 158 7.87 18.42 6.08
C PRO A 158 7.51 17.63 7.35
N VAL A 159 8.51 17.34 8.19
CA VAL A 159 8.26 16.82 9.55
C VAL A 159 7.41 17.81 10.35
N GLY A 160 6.40 17.32 11.06
CA GLY A 160 5.41 18.14 11.77
C GLY A 160 4.19 18.52 10.94
N GLU A 161 4.14 18.09 9.68
CA GLU A 161 2.92 18.19 8.85
C GLU A 161 2.20 16.83 8.77
N PHE A 162 0.88 16.94 8.66
CA PHE A 162 -0.05 15.81 8.68
C PHE A 162 -1.12 16.01 7.62
N ALA A 163 -1.49 14.98 6.89
CA ALA A 163 -2.55 15.06 5.92
C ALA A 163 -3.46 13.84 5.99
N THR A 164 -4.77 14.05 5.90
CA THR A 164 -5.77 13.01 5.69
C THR A 164 -6.99 13.58 4.99
N ARG A 165 -7.91 12.71 4.59
CA ARG A 165 -9.18 13.11 3.98
C ARG A 165 -10.24 12.06 4.20
N GLY A 166 -11.49 12.46 4.34
CA GLY A 166 -12.64 11.56 4.26
C GLY A 166 -12.92 11.12 2.83
N GLY A 167 -13.44 9.92 2.65
CA GLY A 167 -13.68 9.34 1.33
C GLY A 167 -12.43 8.73 0.69
N ALA A 168 -12.42 8.64 -0.64
CA ALA A 168 -11.32 8.03 -1.38
C ALA A 168 -10.00 8.77 -1.13
N PHE A 169 -8.94 8.00 -0.83
CA PHE A 169 -7.61 8.52 -0.56
C PHE A 169 -6.55 7.86 -1.45
N TYR A 170 -6.42 6.52 -1.44
CA TYR A 170 -5.57 5.76 -2.37
C TYR A 170 -6.40 5.06 -3.44
N ALA A 171 -5.77 4.69 -4.56
CA ALA A 171 -6.47 4.17 -5.72
C ALA A 171 -6.73 2.66 -5.67
N ASN A 172 -7.76 2.21 -6.41
CA ASN A 172 -7.82 0.85 -6.89
C ASN A 172 -6.63 0.58 -7.80
N VAL A 173 -6.05 -0.61 -7.68
CA VAL A 173 -4.93 -1.06 -8.50
C VAL A 173 -5.33 -2.32 -9.24
N ASP A 174 -5.25 -2.29 -10.58
CA ASP A 174 -5.34 -3.48 -11.40
C ASP A 174 -4.12 -3.58 -12.32
N ARG A 175 -3.63 -4.79 -12.50
CA ARG A 175 -2.74 -5.16 -13.59
C ARG A 175 -3.57 -5.81 -14.68
N PHE A 176 -3.30 -5.49 -15.94
CA PHE A 176 -3.90 -6.19 -17.07
C PHE A 176 -2.83 -6.77 -17.99
N VAL A 177 -3.20 -7.87 -18.66
CA VAL A 177 -2.41 -8.48 -19.71
C VAL A 177 -3.33 -8.75 -20.90
N PHE A 178 -2.93 -8.29 -22.08
CA PHE A 178 -3.54 -8.70 -23.34
C PHE A 178 -2.63 -9.70 -24.05
N LYS A 179 -3.23 -10.77 -24.53
CA LYS A 179 -2.60 -11.68 -25.49
C LYS A 179 -3.26 -11.48 -26.84
N VAL A 180 -2.56 -10.83 -27.75
CA VAL A 180 -3.00 -10.61 -29.13
C VAL A 180 -2.46 -11.74 -29.98
N THR A 181 -3.32 -12.64 -30.46
CA THR A 181 -2.97 -13.78 -31.30
C THR A 181 -3.44 -13.54 -32.73
N GLY A 182 -2.47 -13.42 -33.63
CA GLY A 182 -2.69 -13.29 -35.06
C GLY A 182 -2.38 -14.60 -35.82
N LYS A 183 -1.67 -14.46 -36.92
CA LYS A 183 -1.14 -15.58 -37.72
C LYS A 183 0.22 -15.20 -38.25
N GLY A 184 1.26 -15.94 -37.87
CA GLY A 184 2.61 -15.75 -38.34
C GLY A 184 2.72 -15.89 -39.89
N ALA A 185 3.60 -15.11 -40.52
CA ALA A 185 3.84 -15.17 -41.97
C ALA A 185 5.20 -14.57 -42.30
N HIS A 186 5.64 -14.81 -43.54
CA HIS A 186 6.80 -14.11 -44.11
C HIS A 186 6.49 -12.60 -44.22
N ALA A 187 7.35 -11.72 -43.71
CA ALA A 187 7.11 -10.28 -43.70
C ALA A 187 6.83 -9.64 -45.06
N ALA A 188 7.37 -10.23 -46.15
CA ALA A 188 7.08 -9.82 -47.54
C ALA A 188 5.74 -10.37 -48.09
N ARG A 189 5.03 -11.21 -47.32
CA ARG A 189 3.74 -11.79 -47.69
C ARG A 189 2.71 -11.60 -46.59
N PRO A 190 2.43 -10.34 -46.14
CA PRO A 190 1.55 -10.07 -44.99
C PRO A 190 0.12 -10.57 -45.23
N HIS A 191 -0.34 -10.71 -46.47
CA HIS A 191 -1.66 -11.22 -46.82
C HIS A 191 -1.86 -12.71 -46.49
N GLU A 192 -0.81 -13.48 -46.25
CA GLU A 192 -0.85 -14.87 -45.82
C GLU A 192 -1.02 -15.02 -44.30
N GLY A 193 -0.79 -13.92 -43.54
CA GLY A 193 -0.83 -13.86 -42.11
C GLY A 193 -1.87 -12.90 -41.55
N LYS A 194 -1.77 -12.66 -40.23
CA LYS A 194 -2.45 -11.59 -39.48
C LYS A 194 -1.43 -10.95 -38.55
N ASP A 195 -1.15 -9.68 -38.79
CA ASP A 195 -0.05 -8.97 -38.12
C ASP A 195 -0.44 -8.60 -36.66
N ALA A 196 0.02 -9.41 -35.70
CA ALA A 196 -0.23 -9.21 -34.29
C ALA A 196 0.44 -7.94 -33.73
N ILE A 197 1.59 -7.50 -34.33
CA ILE A 197 2.27 -6.25 -33.91
C ILE A 197 1.44 -5.05 -34.31
N LEU A 198 0.92 -5.01 -35.54
CA LEU A 198 0.07 -3.93 -36.01
C LEU A 198 -1.20 -3.81 -35.14
N LEU A 199 -1.85 -4.94 -34.85
CA LEU A 199 -3.05 -4.99 -33.99
C LEU A 199 -2.76 -4.49 -32.57
N ALA A 200 -1.69 -4.98 -31.94
CA ALA A 200 -1.28 -4.56 -30.60
C ALA A 200 -0.98 -3.06 -30.54
N SER A 201 -0.29 -2.52 -31.55
CA SER A 201 0.04 -1.08 -31.64
C SER A 201 -1.22 -0.20 -31.74
N GLN A 202 -2.20 -0.61 -32.54
CA GLN A 202 -3.48 0.08 -32.65
C GLN A 202 -4.29 -0.01 -31.37
N LEU A 203 -4.29 -1.18 -30.70
CA LEU A 203 -4.98 -1.37 -29.42
C LEU A 203 -4.41 -0.44 -28.34
N VAL A 204 -3.08 -0.31 -28.23
CA VAL A 204 -2.42 0.65 -27.32
C VAL A 204 -2.95 2.06 -27.54
N THR A 205 -3.07 2.49 -28.78
CA THR A 205 -3.55 3.83 -29.14
C THR A 205 -5.02 4.03 -28.78
N VAL A 206 -5.89 3.06 -29.11
CA VAL A 206 -7.34 3.18 -28.87
C VAL A 206 -7.65 3.10 -27.37
N LEU A 207 -6.93 2.30 -26.59
CA LEU A 207 -7.13 2.21 -25.15
C LEU A 207 -7.00 3.58 -24.45
N GLN A 208 -6.17 4.50 -24.97
CA GLN A 208 -6.04 5.84 -24.40
C GLN A 208 -7.33 6.66 -24.51
N SER A 209 -8.22 6.34 -25.47
CA SER A 209 -9.51 7.00 -25.60
C SER A 209 -10.47 6.71 -24.44
N VAL A 210 -10.32 5.57 -23.78
CA VAL A 210 -11.18 5.19 -22.63
C VAL A 210 -11.03 6.21 -21.52
N ALA A 211 -9.79 6.47 -21.07
CA ALA A 211 -9.54 7.44 -20.00
C ALA A 211 -9.85 8.89 -20.47
N SER A 212 -9.53 9.23 -21.72
CA SER A 212 -9.60 10.62 -22.19
C SER A 212 -10.97 11.04 -22.75
N ARG A 213 -11.87 10.11 -23.12
CA ARG A 213 -13.12 10.41 -23.84
C ARG A 213 -14.36 9.73 -23.25
N GLU A 214 -14.23 8.70 -22.45
CA GLU A 214 -15.36 7.89 -21.98
C GLU A 214 -15.55 7.95 -20.47
N VAL A 215 -14.57 8.49 -19.74
CA VAL A 215 -14.64 8.73 -18.29
C VAL A 215 -14.94 10.20 -18.05
N ASN A 216 -15.74 10.52 -17.03
CA ASN A 216 -15.96 11.89 -16.60
C ASN A 216 -14.61 12.53 -16.25
N THR A 217 -14.37 13.73 -16.76
CA THR A 217 -13.11 14.48 -16.55
C THR A 217 -12.83 14.84 -15.07
N LEU A 218 -13.83 14.72 -14.20
CA LEU A 218 -13.69 14.88 -12.76
C LEU A 218 -13.26 13.57 -12.05
N ASP A 219 -13.38 12.43 -12.74
CA ASP A 219 -12.93 11.14 -12.23
C ASP A 219 -11.46 10.93 -12.59
N SER A 220 -10.64 10.57 -11.60
CA SER A 220 -9.23 10.24 -11.84
C SER A 220 -9.11 8.81 -12.37
N VAL A 221 -8.53 8.66 -13.57
CA VAL A 221 -8.23 7.36 -14.20
C VAL A 221 -6.85 7.40 -14.82
N VAL A 222 -6.04 6.38 -14.49
CA VAL A 222 -4.80 6.08 -15.20
C VAL A 222 -4.96 4.71 -15.87
N LEU A 223 -4.82 4.67 -17.19
CA LEU A 223 -4.78 3.45 -18.00
C LEU A 223 -3.50 3.47 -18.81
N SER A 224 -2.47 2.78 -18.32
CA SER A 224 -1.14 2.79 -18.93
C SER A 224 -0.75 1.41 -19.41
N VAL A 225 -0.35 1.29 -20.69
CA VAL A 225 0.37 0.13 -21.19
C VAL A 225 1.85 0.36 -20.93
N THR A 226 2.48 -0.54 -20.20
CA THR A 226 3.86 -0.38 -19.70
C THR A 226 4.84 -1.37 -20.34
N ARG A 227 4.34 -2.41 -21.01
CA ARG A 227 5.14 -3.41 -21.70
C ARG A 227 4.43 -3.85 -22.99
N ILE A 228 5.21 -4.00 -24.06
CA ILE A 228 4.82 -4.64 -25.31
C ILE A 228 5.91 -5.63 -25.70
N GLN A 229 5.56 -6.88 -25.96
CA GLN A 229 6.52 -7.91 -26.32
C GLN A 229 5.98 -8.81 -27.44
N GLY A 230 6.73 -8.92 -28.53
CA GLY A 230 6.41 -9.80 -29.65
C GLY A 230 7.44 -9.71 -30.76
N GLY A 231 7.54 -10.79 -31.53
CA GLY A 231 8.54 -10.91 -32.60
C GLY A 231 9.94 -11.26 -32.09
N ASN A 232 10.73 -11.92 -32.94
CA ASN A 232 12.10 -12.35 -32.63
C ASN A 232 13.07 -12.15 -33.82
N THR A 233 12.58 -11.71 -34.96
CA THR A 233 13.39 -11.45 -36.16
C THR A 233 12.72 -10.44 -37.09
N TRP A 234 13.50 -9.79 -37.93
CA TRP A 234 13.08 -8.67 -38.80
C TRP A 234 12.21 -9.07 -40.00
N ASN A 235 12.21 -10.34 -40.42
CA ASN A 235 11.59 -10.82 -41.65
C ASN A 235 10.42 -11.80 -41.44
N VAL A 236 9.90 -11.90 -40.22
CA VAL A 236 8.74 -12.77 -39.85
C VAL A 236 7.73 -11.97 -39.06
N LEU A 237 6.47 -12.01 -39.47
CA LEU A 237 5.35 -11.54 -38.63
C LEU A 237 5.14 -12.55 -37.52
N PRO A 238 5.17 -12.13 -36.24
CA PRO A 238 4.97 -13.03 -35.10
C PRO A 238 3.54 -13.53 -35.03
N GLU A 239 3.35 -14.71 -34.45
CA GLU A 239 2.02 -15.29 -34.20
C GLU A 239 1.28 -14.57 -33.07
N SER A 240 2.03 -14.02 -32.09
CA SER A 240 1.41 -13.34 -30.97
C SER A 240 2.23 -12.16 -30.45
N VAL A 241 1.54 -11.22 -29.79
CA VAL A 241 2.10 -10.10 -29.04
C VAL A 241 1.41 -10.03 -27.69
N GLU A 242 2.18 -9.77 -26.65
CA GLU A 242 1.68 -9.51 -25.30
C GLU A 242 1.79 -8.03 -24.97
N LEU A 243 0.72 -7.45 -24.41
CA LEU A 243 0.70 -6.13 -23.80
C LEU A 243 0.44 -6.29 -22.31
N GLU A 244 1.12 -5.49 -21.50
CA GLU A 244 0.91 -5.45 -20.07
C GLU A 244 0.81 -4.01 -19.59
N GLY A 245 0.00 -3.78 -18.55
CA GLY A 245 -0.19 -2.44 -18.03
C GLY A 245 -0.96 -2.40 -16.72
N THR A 246 -1.32 -1.19 -16.33
CA THR A 246 -2.04 -0.93 -15.09
C THR A 246 -3.23 -0.01 -15.30
N LEU A 247 -4.28 -0.26 -14.50
CA LEU A 247 -5.42 0.62 -14.31
C LEU A 247 -5.40 1.14 -12.87
N ARG A 248 -5.58 2.46 -12.69
CA ARG A 248 -5.75 3.12 -11.39
C ARG A 248 -7.03 3.94 -11.41
N THR A 249 -7.83 3.84 -10.36
CA THR A 249 -9.07 4.62 -10.19
C THR A 249 -9.37 4.83 -8.72
N HIS A 250 -10.11 5.89 -8.37
CA HIS A 250 -10.56 6.11 -6.98
C HIS A 250 -12.01 5.69 -6.74
N SER A 251 -12.71 5.21 -7.77
CA SER A 251 -14.08 4.73 -7.70
C SER A 251 -14.17 3.31 -8.25
N SER A 252 -14.78 2.40 -7.49
CA SER A 252 -15.03 1.03 -7.94
C SER A 252 -16.01 0.97 -9.10
N GLU A 253 -16.98 1.91 -9.19
CA GLU A 253 -17.89 2.01 -10.32
C GLU A 253 -17.13 2.37 -11.61
N VAL A 254 -16.26 3.40 -11.54
CA VAL A 254 -15.41 3.81 -12.67
C VAL A 254 -14.48 2.67 -13.07
N GLN A 255 -13.88 1.97 -12.11
CA GLN A 255 -13.03 0.80 -12.36
C GLN A 255 -13.76 -0.26 -13.18
N GLN A 256 -14.96 -0.67 -12.76
CA GLN A 256 -15.74 -1.70 -13.45
C GLN A 256 -16.15 -1.23 -14.87
N ARG A 257 -16.56 0.02 -15.01
CA ARG A 257 -16.90 0.60 -16.31
C ARG A 257 -15.71 0.61 -17.28
N VAL A 258 -14.53 1.03 -16.80
CA VAL A 258 -13.31 1.02 -17.62
C VAL A 258 -12.90 -0.40 -18.00
N LYS A 259 -12.96 -1.37 -17.07
CA LYS A 259 -12.64 -2.79 -17.36
C LYS A 259 -13.58 -3.38 -18.39
N ALA A 260 -14.87 -3.12 -18.28
CA ALA A 260 -15.87 -3.56 -19.25
C ALA A 260 -15.58 -2.97 -20.65
N ARG A 261 -15.33 -1.65 -20.70
CA ARG A 261 -15.05 -0.96 -21.96
C ARG A 261 -13.77 -1.44 -22.64
N VAL A 262 -12.72 -1.65 -21.88
CA VAL A 262 -11.46 -2.25 -22.38
C VAL A 262 -11.72 -3.64 -23.01
N SER A 263 -12.55 -4.46 -22.39
CA SER A 263 -12.91 -5.77 -22.90
C SER A 263 -13.75 -5.70 -24.19
N GLU A 264 -14.67 -4.74 -24.27
CA GLU A 264 -15.48 -4.49 -25.48
C GLU A 264 -14.59 -4.03 -26.64
N ILE A 265 -13.64 -3.14 -26.41
CA ILE A 265 -12.68 -2.68 -27.43
C ILE A 265 -11.87 -3.88 -27.93
N ALA A 266 -11.34 -4.71 -27.03
CA ALA A 266 -10.58 -5.89 -27.39
C ALA A 266 -11.39 -6.86 -28.29
N ALA A 267 -12.65 -7.13 -27.91
CA ALA A 267 -13.57 -7.97 -28.69
C ALA A 267 -13.87 -7.35 -30.06
N GLY A 268 -14.09 -6.03 -30.12
CA GLY A 268 -14.31 -5.31 -31.38
C GLY A 268 -13.10 -5.42 -32.34
N PHE A 269 -11.89 -5.23 -31.84
CA PHE A 269 -10.65 -5.40 -32.60
C PHE A 269 -10.48 -6.85 -33.05
N ALA A 270 -10.67 -7.81 -32.17
CA ALA A 270 -10.61 -9.24 -32.51
C ALA A 270 -11.53 -9.59 -33.69
N SER A 271 -12.77 -9.11 -33.64
CA SER A 271 -13.77 -9.31 -34.70
C SER A 271 -13.37 -8.60 -36.01
N ALA A 272 -13.01 -7.31 -35.94
CA ALA A 272 -12.70 -6.50 -37.12
C ALA A 272 -11.48 -7.02 -37.91
N PHE A 273 -10.49 -7.55 -37.22
CA PHE A 273 -9.25 -8.03 -37.83
C PHE A 273 -9.20 -9.56 -37.97
N GLY A 274 -10.22 -10.28 -37.51
CA GLY A 274 -10.27 -11.75 -37.52
C GLY A 274 -9.09 -12.37 -36.77
N ALA A 275 -8.74 -11.80 -35.62
CA ALA A 275 -7.70 -12.25 -34.71
C ALA A 275 -8.33 -12.69 -33.39
N GLN A 276 -7.52 -13.21 -32.45
CA GLN A 276 -7.96 -13.45 -31.08
C GLN A 276 -7.27 -12.47 -30.15
N ILE A 277 -8.02 -11.85 -29.20
CA ILE A 277 -7.48 -10.98 -28.19
C ILE A 277 -8.08 -11.40 -26.86
N ASP A 278 -7.24 -11.97 -26.00
CA ASP A 278 -7.60 -12.36 -24.65
C ASP A 278 -7.17 -11.28 -23.67
N VAL A 279 -8.04 -10.91 -22.71
CA VAL A 279 -7.77 -9.90 -21.68
C VAL A 279 -7.81 -10.56 -20.31
N PHE A 280 -6.71 -10.49 -19.59
CA PHE A 280 -6.58 -10.99 -18.22
C PHE A 280 -6.42 -9.82 -17.25
N TRP A 281 -7.22 -9.84 -16.18
CA TRP A 281 -7.17 -8.85 -15.11
C TRP A 281 -6.65 -9.49 -13.81
N TYR A 282 -5.70 -8.83 -13.18
CA TYR A 282 -5.15 -9.20 -11.88
C TYR A 282 -5.44 -8.05 -10.91
N ALA A 283 -6.34 -8.30 -9.96
CA ALA A 283 -6.75 -7.31 -8.98
C ALA A 283 -5.67 -7.15 -7.89
N GLY A 284 -5.23 -5.94 -7.67
CA GLY A 284 -4.51 -5.50 -6.49
C GLY A 284 -5.45 -5.00 -5.40
N PRO A 285 -5.03 -4.04 -4.55
CA PRO A 285 -5.89 -3.45 -3.54
C PRO A 285 -7.02 -2.64 -4.18
N THR A 286 -8.13 -2.59 -3.49
CA THR A 286 -9.23 -1.67 -3.79
C THR A 286 -8.86 -0.24 -3.39
N ALA A 287 -9.65 0.76 -3.80
CA ALA A 287 -9.48 2.11 -3.29
C ALA A 287 -9.56 2.12 -1.76
N LEU A 288 -8.60 2.79 -1.13
CA LEU A 288 -8.67 3.11 0.28
C LEU A 288 -9.65 4.27 0.46
N VAL A 289 -10.71 4.00 1.22
CA VAL A 289 -11.80 4.97 1.47
C VAL A 289 -11.92 5.17 2.97
N ASN A 290 -11.40 6.29 3.47
CA ASN A 290 -11.52 6.64 4.87
C ASN A 290 -12.97 6.94 5.25
N ASP A 291 -13.39 6.50 6.43
CA ASP A 291 -14.61 7.03 7.06
C ASP A 291 -14.41 8.52 7.37
N ALA A 292 -15.36 9.35 6.92
CA ALA A 292 -15.20 10.81 7.00
C ALA A 292 -15.11 11.29 8.46
N ARG A 293 -15.90 10.71 9.37
CA ARG A 293 -15.86 11.08 10.81
C ARG A 293 -14.52 10.74 11.44
N TRP A 294 -13.97 9.55 11.10
CA TRP A 294 -12.69 9.12 11.64
C TRP A 294 -11.52 9.87 11.03
N ALA A 295 -11.61 10.30 9.77
CA ALA A 295 -10.61 11.16 9.15
C ALA A 295 -10.58 12.56 9.78
N ASP A 296 -11.76 13.18 10.00
CA ASP A 296 -11.87 14.47 10.68
C ASP A 296 -11.37 14.36 12.12
N PHE A 297 -11.78 13.32 12.85
CA PHE A 297 -11.32 13.04 14.21
C PHE A 297 -9.81 12.87 14.28
N ALA A 298 -9.20 12.09 13.38
CA ALA A 298 -7.76 11.89 13.32
C ALA A 298 -7.00 13.21 13.05
N SER A 299 -7.56 14.08 12.20
CA SER A 299 -7.01 15.41 11.91
C SER A 299 -7.10 16.34 13.13
N ASP A 300 -8.21 16.31 13.89
CA ASP A 300 -8.37 17.12 15.09
C ASP A 300 -7.39 16.70 16.19
N VAL A 301 -7.20 15.40 16.40
CA VAL A 301 -6.20 14.87 17.33
C VAL A 301 -4.78 15.24 16.90
N ALA A 302 -4.48 15.21 15.60
CA ALA A 302 -3.18 15.64 15.08
C ALA A 302 -2.91 17.12 15.35
N ALA A 303 -3.92 17.98 15.16
CA ALA A 303 -3.81 19.41 15.51
C ALA A 303 -3.57 19.62 17.00
N GLN A 304 -4.25 18.86 17.88
CA GLN A 304 -4.01 18.89 19.34
C GLN A 304 -2.59 18.42 19.71
N ALA A 305 -2.04 17.45 18.97
CA ALA A 305 -0.68 16.95 19.13
C ALA A 305 0.40 17.89 18.54
N GLY A 306 -0.02 19.04 17.98
CA GLY A 306 0.89 20.07 17.44
C GLY A 306 1.26 19.92 15.98
N TYR A 307 0.63 19.02 15.23
CA TYR A 307 0.81 18.92 13.79
C TYR A 307 0.11 20.08 13.05
N ARG A 308 0.72 20.50 11.95
CA ARG A 308 0.05 21.31 10.95
C ARG A 308 -0.74 20.39 10.01
N THR A 309 -2.07 20.45 10.11
CA THR A 309 -2.95 19.56 9.36
C THR A 309 -3.36 20.11 7.99
N HIS A 310 -3.46 19.23 7.02
CA HIS A 310 -3.86 19.52 5.66
C HIS A 310 -4.93 18.54 5.18
N HIS A 311 -5.78 18.99 4.25
CA HIS A 311 -6.60 18.07 3.48
C HIS A 311 -5.72 17.37 2.44
N ALA A 312 -5.65 16.04 2.50
CA ALA A 312 -4.79 15.26 1.61
C ALA A 312 -5.30 15.29 0.16
N ASP A 313 -4.38 15.35 -0.80
CA ASP A 313 -4.67 15.08 -2.20
C ASP A 313 -4.94 13.59 -2.44
N LEU A 314 -5.56 13.27 -3.58
CA LEU A 314 -5.76 11.89 -4.01
C LEU A 314 -4.44 11.24 -4.39
N HIS A 315 -4.17 10.06 -3.86
CA HIS A 315 -2.96 9.29 -4.13
C HIS A 315 -3.24 8.16 -5.14
N LEU A 316 -2.39 8.01 -6.16
CA LEU A 316 -2.54 6.95 -7.17
C LEU A 316 -1.81 5.66 -6.82
N GLY A 317 -1.12 5.59 -5.68
CA GLY A 317 -0.59 4.37 -5.10
C GLY A 317 -1.71 3.43 -4.65
N GLY A 318 -1.36 2.17 -4.47
CA GLY A 318 -2.19 1.19 -3.79
C GLY A 318 -1.78 1.08 -2.33
N GLU A 319 -2.71 0.66 -1.47
CA GLU A 319 -2.47 0.43 -0.04
C GLU A 319 -3.45 -0.65 0.45
N ASP A 320 -2.93 -1.75 0.99
CA ASP A 320 -3.78 -2.87 1.40
C ASP A 320 -4.52 -2.65 2.73
N PHE A 321 -4.21 -1.55 3.44
CA PHE A 321 -5.05 -1.05 4.54
C PHE A 321 -6.50 -0.85 4.11
N ALA A 322 -6.73 -0.58 2.83
CA ALA A 322 -8.06 -0.51 2.21
C ALA A 322 -8.92 -1.74 2.51
N VAL A 323 -8.31 -2.90 2.68
CA VAL A 323 -9.05 -4.15 2.95
C VAL A 323 -9.67 -4.13 4.35
N TYR A 324 -8.99 -3.56 5.35
CA TYR A 324 -9.57 -3.39 6.68
C TYR A 324 -10.79 -2.48 6.65
N LEU A 325 -10.70 -1.37 5.89
CA LEU A 325 -11.79 -0.39 5.78
C LEU A 325 -13.04 -0.91 5.05
N GLN A 326 -12.94 -2.07 4.39
CA GLN A 326 -14.12 -2.78 3.86
C GLN A 326 -14.91 -3.50 4.95
N HIS A 327 -14.33 -3.74 6.11
CA HIS A 327 -14.91 -4.51 7.21
C HIS A 327 -15.30 -3.63 8.40
N ILE A 328 -14.48 -2.65 8.73
CA ILE A 328 -14.66 -1.75 9.88
C ILE A 328 -14.32 -0.31 9.48
N PRO A 329 -14.95 0.70 10.10
CA PRO A 329 -14.59 2.09 9.84
C PRO A 329 -13.21 2.43 10.38
N GLY A 330 -12.59 3.48 9.86
CA GLY A 330 -11.30 3.96 10.32
C GLY A 330 -10.73 5.04 9.44
N ALA A 331 -9.49 5.40 9.69
CA ALA A 331 -8.76 6.38 8.90
C ALA A 331 -7.29 6.01 8.69
N PHE A 332 -6.84 6.22 7.47
CA PHE A 332 -5.45 6.18 7.09
C PHE A 332 -4.94 7.61 6.93
N VAL A 333 -3.72 7.88 7.39
CA VAL A 333 -3.19 9.23 7.45
C VAL A 333 -1.78 9.30 6.85
N SER A 334 -1.40 10.46 6.33
CA SER A 334 -0.03 10.76 5.89
C SER A 334 0.68 11.62 6.92
N ILE A 335 1.90 11.24 7.30
CA ILE A 335 2.77 12.00 8.21
C ILE A 335 4.04 12.39 7.47
N GLY A 336 4.37 13.69 7.48
CA GLY A 336 5.51 14.24 6.77
C GLY A 336 6.83 13.63 7.21
N SER A 337 7.64 13.19 6.26
CA SER A 337 8.94 12.56 6.47
C SER A 337 10.11 13.29 5.79
N ALA A 338 9.85 14.38 5.08
CA ALA A 338 10.84 15.30 4.52
C ALA A 338 12.01 14.61 3.78
N SER A 339 11.74 13.57 3.00
CA SER A 339 12.79 12.90 2.22
C SER A 339 13.03 13.62 0.89
N GLU A 340 14.31 13.75 0.51
CA GLU A 340 14.70 14.28 -0.80
C GLU A 340 14.25 13.37 -1.96
N TYR A 341 14.24 12.05 -1.71
CA TYR A 341 13.83 11.05 -2.66
C TYR A 341 12.47 10.48 -2.30
N GLY A 342 11.66 10.17 -3.31
CA GLY A 342 10.35 9.54 -3.14
C GLY A 342 10.43 8.09 -2.70
N LEU A 343 9.27 7.52 -2.37
CA LEU A 343 9.11 6.09 -2.06
C LEU A 343 9.64 5.22 -3.20
N HIS A 344 10.15 4.03 -2.87
CA HIS A 344 10.74 3.03 -3.77
C HIS A 344 12.03 3.50 -4.49
N HIS A 345 12.59 4.66 -4.11
CA HIS A 345 13.86 5.10 -4.64
C HIS A 345 15.04 4.49 -3.84
N PRO A 346 16.14 4.02 -4.50
CA PRO A 346 17.28 3.41 -3.80
C PRO A 346 17.98 4.33 -2.77
N ALA A 347 17.83 5.64 -2.91
CA ALA A 347 18.37 6.64 -1.98
C ALA A 347 17.29 7.23 -1.04
N PHE A 348 16.12 6.60 -0.91
CA PHE A 348 15.06 7.03 0.01
C PHE A 348 15.56 7.01 1.46
N ASN A 349 15.42 8.14 2.15
CA ASN A 349 15.86 8.28 3.54
C ASN A 349 14.95 9.28 4.28
N PRO A 350 13.90 8.80 4.96
CA PRO A 350 12.99 9.63 5.72
C PRO A 350 13.65 10.19 6.98
N ASP A 351 13.23 11.39 7.39
CA ASP A 351 13.73 12.05 8.59
C ASP A 351 13.20 11.34 9.85
N GLU A 352 14.10 10.77 10.64
CA GLU A 352 13.77 10.01 11.86
C GLU A 352 13.08 10.84 12.95
N ARG A 353 13.16 12.20 12.88
CA ARG A 353 12.51 13.10 13.84
C ARG A 353 10.98 12.99 13.84
N LEU A 354 10.37 12.38 12.82
CA LEU A 354 8.92 12.13 12.80
C LEU A 354 8.51 11.02 13.77
N ILE A 355 9.40 10.07 14.15
CA ILE A 355 9.02 8.82 14.82
C ILE A 355 8.39 9.05 16.19
N ALA A 356 9.09 9.77 17.08
CA ALA A 356 8.59 9.98 18.45
C ALA A 356 7.31 10.84 18.49
N PRO A 357 7.19 11.98 17.77
CA PRO A 357 5.92 12.70 17.69
C PRO A 357 4.76 11.86 17.15
N ALA A 358 5.00 11.04 16.12
CA ALA A 358 3.97 10.16 15.57
C ALA A 358 3.55 9.06 16.56
N ALA A 359 4.49 8.51 17.33
CA ALA A 359 4.15 7.54 18.39
C ALA A 359 3.24 8.17 19.48
N HIS A 360 3.55 9.39 19.91
CA HIS A 360 2.68 10.13 20.84
C HIS A 360 1.31 10.43 20.25
N TYR A 361 1.25 10.83 18.97
CA TYR A 361 0.01 11.07 18.27
C TYR A 361 -0.87 9.80 18.23
N PHE A 362 -0.30 8.64 17.84
CA PHE A 362 -1.09 7.40 17.77
C PHE A 362 -1.53 6.89 19.14
N ALA A 363 -0.73 7.07 20.18
CA ALA A 363 -1.15 6.77 21.54
C ALA A 363 -2.35 7.65 21.97
N GLN A 364 -2.26 8.96 21.72
CA GLN A 364 -3.34 9.91 21.99
C GLN A 364 -4.59 9.63 21.16
N LEU A 365 -4.43 9.32 19.86
CA LEU A 365 -5.53 8.95 18.97
C LEU A 365 -6.28 7.73 19.50
N ALA A 366 -5.54 6.69 19.89
CA ALA A 366 -6.12 5.46 20.43
C ALA A 366 -6.92 5.70 21.71
N GLU A 367 -6.36 6.44 22.67
CA GLU A 367 -7.03 6.78 23.93
C GLU A 367 -8.32 7.56 23.70
N GLN A 368 -8.28 8.57 22.84
CA GLN A 368 -9.45 9.39 22.53
C GLN A 368 -10.49 8.59 21.71
N ALA A 369 -10.06 7.74 20.78
CA ALA A 369 -10.96 6.90 19.98
C ALA A 369 -11.75 5.92 20.85
N LEU A 370 -11.12 5.30 21.86
CA LEU A 370 -11.80 4.44 22.83
C LEU A 370 -12.90 5.16 23.66
N GLN A 371 -12.81 6.48 23.79
CA GLN A 371 -13.84 7.28 24.43
C GLN A 371 -15.01 7.60 23.47
N HIS A 372 -14.77 7.52 22.17
CA HIS A 372 -15.71 7.87 21.10
C HIS A 372 -16.59 6.71 20.60
N ILE A 373 -16.19 5.45 20.85
CA ILE A 373 -16.93 4.22 20.53
C ILE A 373 -17.79 3.73 21.65
#